data_cee244f4e20b2f9900f54637fe0ab031
#
_entry.id   cee244f4e20b2f9900f54637fe0ab031
#
_cell.length_a   1.000
_cell.length_b   1.000
_cell.length_c   1.000
_cell.angle_alpha   90.00
_cell.angle_beta   90.00
_cell.angle_gamma   90.00
#
_symmetry.space_group_name_H-M   'P 1'
#
loop_
_entity.id
_entity.type
_entity.pdbx_description
1 polymer ?
#
loop_
_entity_poly.entity_id
_entity_poly.type
_entity_poly.pdbx_seq_one_letter_code
_entity_poly.pdbx_strand_id
1 'polypeptide(L)'
;TLKKKFPKLIYFHFTGYGHRGPDAEAPGFDIASFWSRVGARVGWVEEGTFPVRASGGYGDMVTGLLIFAGMVTALRGRDVTGKGTLVTNSLFGTSMWVNAQSIMCAQPPYNHHFPEDVDRPGSPMVYDYVCKDGEWLALVGIGYEKNFSRYCKALGMEKEIDDPRCQNEKTLADSDYIYDLTMKV
;
A
#
# COMPACT_ATOMS: atom_id res chain seq x y z
N THR A 1 -5.37 26.26 -30.30
CA THR A 1 -5.37 25.52 -29.03
C THR A 1 -6.06 26.36 -27.95
N LEU A 2 -6.71 25.69 -26.98
CA LEU A 2 -7.38 26.36 -25.85
C LEU A 2 -6.44 27.28 -25.08
N LYS A 3 -5.18 26.86 -24.88
CA LYS A 3 -4.14 27.68 -24.23
C LYS A 3 -3.91 29.02 -24.90
N LYS A 4 -3.98 29.11 -26.24
CA LYS A 4 -3.83 30.38 -26.95
C LYS A 4 -5.05 31.30 -26.79
N LYS A 5 -6.26 30.72 -26.81
CA LYS A 5 -7.52 31.48 -26.64
C LYS A 5 -7.75 31.94 -25.21
N PHE A 6 -7.36 31.09 -24.24
CA PHE A 6 -7.62 31.29 -22.82
C PHE A 6 -6.34 31.10 -22.02
N PRO A 7 -5.42 32.05 -21.98
CA PRO A 7 -4.10 31.88 -21.36
C PRO A 7 -4.13 31.64 -19.85
N LYS A 8 -5.24 31.98 -19.20
CA LYS A 8 -5.45 31.73 -17.75
C LYS A 8 -6.24 30.42 -17.45
N LEU A 9 -6.63 29.67 -18.49
CA LEU A 9 -7.39 28.44 -18.31
C LEU A 9 -6.54 27.38 -17.63
N ILE A 10 -7.05 26.81 -16.57
CA ILE A 10 -6.57 25.56 -16.01
C ILE A 10 -7.38 24.44 -16.68
N TYR A 11 -6.71 23.61 -17.43
CA TYR A 11 -7.32 22.48 -18.12
C TYR A 11 -6.93 21.20 -17.42
N PHE A 12 -7.92 20.48 -16.94
CA PHE A 12 -7.72 19.19 -16.28
C PHE A 12 -8.05 18.06 -17.24
N HIS A 13 -7.10 17.11 -17.43
CA HIS A 13 -7.29 15.93 -18.25
C HIS A 13 -7.14 14.67 -17.40
N PHE A 14 -8.25 13.98 -17.18
CA PHE A 14 -8.34 12.75 -16.41
C PHE A 14 -8.68 11.57 -17.32
N THR A 15 -8.03 10.42 -17.11
CA THR A 15 -8.20 9.21 -17.92
C THR A 15 -8.05 7.95 -17.05
N GLY A 16 -8.33 6.77 -17.61
CA GLY A 16 -8.08 5.50 -16.93
C GLY A 16 -6.59 5.21 -16.77
N TYR A 17 -5.83 5.33 -17.87
CA TYR A 17 -4.44 4.84 -17.95
C TYR A 17 -3.39 5.92 -18.27
N GLY A 18 -3.78 7.16 -18.40
CA GLY A 18 -2.92 8.25 -18.87
C GLY A 18 -3.20 8.62 -20.33
N HIS A 19 -2.67 9.76 -20.74
CA HIS A 19 -2.91 10.32 -22.09
C HIS A 19 -1.85 9.89 -23.12
N ARG A 20 -0.96 8.97 -22.74
CA ARG A 20 0.12 8.40 -23.58
C ARG A 20 0.30 6.93 -23.25
N GLY A 21 0.86 6.20 -24.19
CA GLY A 21 1.14 4.77 -24.04
C GLY A 21 0.08 3.89 -24.72
N PRO A 22 0.27 2.58 -24.70
CA PRO A 22 -0.58 1.63 -25.46
C PRO A 22 -2.04 1.62 -24.98
N ASP A 23 -2.30 1.93 -23.73
CA ASP A 23 -3.63 1.87 -23.12
C ASP A 23 -4.31 3.26 -23.04
N ALA A 24 -3.78 4.28 -23.73
CA ALA A 24 -4.29 5.65 -23.64
C ALA A 24 -5.78 5.80 -24.02
N GLU A 25 -6.24 5.00 -24.97
CA GLU A 25 -7.62 4.99 -25.45
C GLU A 25 -8.48 3.89 -24.81
N ALA A 26 -7.89 3.09 -23.90
CA ALA A 26 -8.64 2.04 -23.22
C ALA A 26 -9.65 2.63 -22.22
N PRO A 27 -10.86 2.03 -22.10
CA PRO A 27 -11.84 2.47 -21.11
C PRO A 27 -11.32 2.24 -19.69
N GLY A 28 -11.38 3.27 -18.87
CA GLY A 28 -10.90 3.25 -17.48
C GLY A 28 -12.04 3.07 -16.49
N PHE A 29 -11.93 2.04 -15.65
CA PHE A 29 -12.78 1.80 -14.50
C PHE A 29 -11.94 1.57 -13.27
N ASP A 30 -12.47 1.91 -12.09
CA ASP A 30 -11.83 1.71 -10.79
C ASP A 30 -11.21 0.30 -10.68
N ILE A 31 -12.04 -0.72 -10.83
CA ILE A 31 -11.59 -2.13 -10.66
C ILE A 31 -10.52 -2.55 -11.67
N ALA A 32 -10.55 -2.02 -12.89
CA ALA A 32 -9.60 -2.37 -13.94
C ALA A 32 -8.32 -1.54 -13.86
N SER A 33 -8.46 -0.21 -13.88
CA SER A 33 -7.32 0.70 -14.01
C SER A 33 -6.60 0.96 -12.70
N PHE A 34 -7.36 1.07 -11.59
CA PHE A 34 -6.76 1.31 -10.28
C PHE A 34 -6.34 0.01 -9.59
N TRP A 35 -7.24 -0.97 -9.49
CA TRP A 35 -6.99 -2.18 -8.69
C TRP A 35 -6.24 -3.28 -9.43
N SER A 36 -6.71 -3.65 -10.62
CA SER A 36 -6.19 -4.84 -11.31
C SER A 36 -4.88 -4.58 -12.03
N ARG A 37 -4.74 -3.41 -12.66
CA ARG A 37 -3.57 -3.12 -13.53
C ARG A 37 -2.24 -3.06 -12.77
N VAL A 38 -2.23 -2.65 -11.51
CA VAL A 38 -1.02 -2.64 -10.65
C VAL A 38 -0.84 -3.93 -9.86
N GLY A 39 -1.75 -4.89 -9.97
CA GLY A 39 -1.69 -6.15 -9.24
C GLY A 39 -2.21 -6.08 -7.80
N ALA A 40 -2.73 -4.94 -7.32
CA ALA A 40 -3.18 -4.79 -5.93
C ALA A 40 -4.25 -5.81 -5.52
N ARG A 41 -5.11 -6.24 -6.46
CA ARG A 41 -6.15 -7.24 -6.18
C ARG A 41 -5.62 -8.60 -5.76
N VAL A 42 -4.46 -9.00 -6.23
CA VAL A 42 -3.83 -10.26 -5.88
C VAL A 42 -2.65 -10.06 -4.93
N GLY A 43 -2.00 -8.91 -4.97
CA GLY A 43 -0.87 -8.62 -4.10
C GLY A 43 -1.23 -8.30 -2.64
N TRP A 44 -2.51 -7.97 -2.36
CA TRP A 44 -2.99 -7.62 -1.01
C TRP A 44 -3.77 -8.76 -0.33
N VAL A 45 -3.67 -9.94 -0.85
CA VAL A 45 -4.31 -11.14 -0.28
C VAL A 45 -3.29 -12.25 -0.17
N GLU A 46 -3.61 -13.26 0.58
CA GLU A 46 -2.85 -14.49 0.71
C GLU A 46 -2.76 -15.22 -0.63
N GLU A 47 -1.63 -15.87 -0.89
CA GLU A 47 -1.43 -16.67 -2.10
C GLU A 47 -2.48 -17.77 -2.22
N GLY A 48 -3.05 -17.91 -3.41
CA GLY A 48 -4.09 -18.91 -3.69
C GLY A 48 -5.50 -18.54 -3.25
N THR A 49 -5.68 -17.40 -2.56
CA THR A 49 -7.01 -16.93 -2.15
C THR A 49 -7.72 -16.12 -3.25
N PHE A 50 -8.99 -15.79 -3.02
CA PHE A 50 -9.76 -14.99 -3.96
C PHE A 50 -9.23 -13.54 -3.98
N PRO A 51 -9.05 -12.92 -5.16
CA PRO A 51 -8.59 -11.54 -5.27
C PRO A 51 -9.44 -10.56 -4.45
N VAL A 52 -8.80 -9.59 -3.78
CA VAL A 52 -9.51 -8.63 -2.94
C VAL A 52 -10.69 -7.98 -3.68
N ARG A 53 -11.83 -7.90 -3.01
CA ARG A 53 -13.01 -7.15 -3.47
C ARG A 53 -13.04 -5.81 -2.74
N ALA A 54 -12.39 -4.84 -3.35
CA ALA A 54 -12.47 -3.48 -2.84
C ALA A 54 -13.90 -2.93 -2.90
N SER A 55 -14.22 -2.02 -1.99
CA SER A 55 -15.46 -1.24 -2.06
C SER A 55 -15.52 -0.48 -3.39
N GLY A 56 -16.68 -0.48 -4.03
CA GLY A 56 -16.87 0.21 -5.31
C GLY A 56 -16.51 1.70 -5.22
N GLY A 57 -15.72 2.18 -6.18
CA GLY A 57 -15.30 3.58 -6.25
C GLY A 57 -14.19 3.97 -5.26
N TYR A 58 -13.56 3.03 -4.55
CA TYR A 58 -12.45 3.36 -3.64
C TYR A 58 -11.31 4.08 -4.36
N GLY A 59 -10.83 3.53 -5.46
CA GLY A 59 -9.78 4.13 -6.27
C GLY A 59 -10.22 5.43 -6.94
N ASP A 60 -11.50 5.52 -7.35
CA ASP A 60 -12.09 6.76 -7.86
C ASP A 60 -12.05 7.87 -6.82
N MET A 61 -12.40 7.58 -5.55
CA MET A 61 -12.39 8.55 -4.45
C MET A 61 -10.96 9.02 -4.14
N VAL A 62 -9.99 8.10 -4.06
CA VAL A 62 -8.57 8.45 -3.85
C VAL A 62 -8.05 9.31 -5.01
N THR A 63 -8.40 8.93 -6.23
CA THR A 63 -8.03 9.70 -7.43
C THR A 63 -8.69 11.08 -7.43
N GLY A 64 -9.95 11.17 -7.02
CA GLY A 64 -10.68 12.43 -6.87
C GLY A 64 -9.99 13.40 -5.90
N LEU A 65 -9.44 12.90 -4.79
CA LEU A 65 -8.67 13.71 -3.85
C LEU A 65 -7.37 14.27 -4.49
N LEU A 66 -6.65 13.45 -5.27
CA LEU A 66 -5.47 13.91 -5.99
C LEU A 66 -5.80 14.89 -7.11
N ILE A 67 -6.95 14.71 -7.78
CA ILE A 67 -7.49 15.69 -8.73
C ILE A 67 -7.72 17.03 -8.03
N PHE A 68 -8.38 17.03 -6.89
CA PHE A 68 -8.63 18.23 -6.09
C PHE A 68 -7.31 18.92 -5.71
N ALA A 69 -6.33 18.17 -5.19
CA ALA A 69 -5.02 18.71 -4.84
C ALA A 69 -4.29 19.34 -6.05
N GLY A 70 -4.34 18.66 -7.20
CA GLY A 70 -3.78 19.19 -8.45
C GLY A 70 -4.46 20.48 -8.92
N MET A 71 -5.79 20.56 -8.77
CA MET A 71 -6.55 21.78 -9.12
C MET A 71 -6.19 22.96 -8.21
N VAL A 72 -6.11 22.75 -6.90
CA VAL A 72 -5.74 23.80 -5.93
C VAL A 72 -4.31 24.27 -6.18
N THR A 73 -3.39 23.34 -6.46
CA THR A 73 -2.01 23.68 -6.83
C THR A 73 -1.94 24.51 -8.11
N ALA A 74 -2.72 24.13 -9.12
CA ALA A 74 -2.79 24.88 -10.38
C ALA A 74 -3.41 26.28 -10.21
N LEU A 75 -4.42 26.42 -9.37
CA LEU A 75 -5.02 27.70 -8.99
C LEU A 75 -3.96 28.62 -8.35
N ARG A 76 -3.24 28.10 -7.34
CA ARG A 76 -2.15 28.84 -6.70
C ARG A 76 -1.06 29.24 -7.71
N GLY A 77 -0.68 28.33 -8.58
CA GLY A 77 0.28 28.60 -9.65
C GLY A 77 -0.19 29.73 -10.59
N ARG A 78 -1.47 29.71 -10.95
CA ARG A 78 -2.08 30.78 -11.77
C ARG A 78 -2.10 32.12 -11.06
N ASP A 79 -2.37 32.16 -9.75
CA ASP A 79 -2.38 33.41 -8.98
C ASP A 79 -0.99 34.04 -8.94
N VAL A 80 0.08 33.26 -8.88
CA VAL A 80 1.47 33.73 -8.89
C VAL A 80 1.95 34.14 -10.28
N THR A 81 1.61 33.31 -11.29
CA THR A 81 2.19 33.47 -12.64
C THR A 81 1.30 34.24 -13.63
N GLY A 82 0.02 34.41 -13.29
CA GLY A 82 -1.00 34.94 -14.19
C GLY A 82 -1.38 33.98 -15.34
N LYS A 83 -0.86 32.76 -15.36
CA LYS A 83 -1.02 31.81 -16.48
C LYS A 83 -1.71 30.52 -15.99
N GLY A 84 -2.61 30.01 -16.81
CA GLY A 84 -3.18 28.68 -16.63
C GLY A 84 -2.21 27.55 -17.00
N THR A 85 -2.59 26.33 -16.67
CA THR A 85 -1.77 25.15 -16.93
C THR A 85 -2.64 23.94 -17.30
N LEU A 86 -1.99 22.94 -17.89
CA LEU A 86 -2.55 21.61 -18.04
C LEU A 86 -2.18 20.78 -16.81
N VAL A 87 -3.18 20.20 -16.18
CA VAL A 87 -3.02 19.20 -15.10
C VAL A 87 -3.50 17.86 -15.62
N THR A 88 -2.73 16.82 -15.45
CA THR A 88 -3.09 15.47 -15.88
C THR A 88 -3.08 14.51 -14.69
N ASN A 89 -4.03 13.60 -14.65
CA ASN A 89 -4.05 12.48 -13.73
C ASN A 89 -4.71 11.27 -14.39
N SER A 90 -4.51 10.08 -13.81
CA SER A 90 -5.19 8.86 -14.22
C SER A 90 -5.42 7.93 -13.04
N LEU A 91 -6.40 7.05 -13.16
CA LEU A 91 -6.64 5.98 -12.17
C LEU A 91 -5.39 5.12 -11.97
N PHE A 92 -4.79 4.67 -13.07
CA PHE A 92 -3.55 3.89 -13.04
C PHE A 92 -2.38 4.65 -12.41
N GLY A 93 -2.16 5.93 -12.77
CA GLY A 93 -1.09 6.73 -12.20
C GLY A 93 -1.27 6.96 -10.69
N THR A 94 -2.51 7.20 -10.24
CA THR A 94 -2.85 7.28 -8.81
C THR A 94 -2.54 5.95 -8.11
N SER A 95 -2.94 4.84 -8.71
CA SER A 95 -2.69 3.51 -8.15
C SER A 95 -1.20 3.18 -8.04
N MET A 96 -0.41 3.52 -9.04
CA MET A 96 1.06 3.39 -8.99
C MET A 96 1.67 4.16 -7.82
N TRP A 97 1.15 5.35 -7.53
CA TRP A 97 1.61 6.15 -6.39
C TRP A 97 1.19 5.51 -5.05
N VAL A 98 -0.05 5.07 -4.93
CA VAL A 98 -0.58 4.42 -3.70
C VAL A 98 0.15 3.12 -3.39
N ASN A 99 0.49 2.34 -4.43
CA ASN A 99 1.18 1.05 -4.30
C ASN A 99 2.71 1.17 -4.48
N ALA A 100 3.27 2.38 -4.42
CA ALA A 100 4.68 2.62 -4.73
C ALA A 100 5.63 1.80 -3.83
N GLN A 101 5.29 1.60 -2.56
CA GLN A 101 6.08 0.78 -1.64
C GLN A 101 6.15 -0.68 -2.12
N SER A 102 5.02 -1.32 -2.39
CA SER A 102 4.98 -2.71 -2.86
C SER A 102 5.70 -2.88 -4.20
N ILE A 103 5.49 -1.92 -5.12
CA ILE A 103 6.18 -1.92 -6.42
C ILE A 103 7.70 -1.80 -6.24
N MET A 104 8.16 -0.96 -5.32
CA MET A 104 9.57 -0.77 -5.03
C MET A 104 10.17 -2.03 -4.36
N CYS A 105 9.47 -2.60 -3.39
CA CYS A 105 9.90 -3.81 -2.69
C CYS A 105 9.99 -5.03 -3.63
N ALA A 106 9.15 -5.12 -4.66
CA ALA A 106 9.21 -6.20 -5.64
C ALA A 106 10.43 -6.12 -6.59
N GLN A 107 11.18 -5.00 -6.58
CA GLN A 107 12.33 -4.79 -7.47
C GLN A 107 13.67 -5.05 -6.74
N PRO A 108 14.76 -5.33 -7.49
CA PRO A 108 16.09 -5.38 -6.91
C PRO A 108 16.45 -4.08 -6.17
N PRO A 109 17.15 -4.12 -5.03
CA PRO A 109 17.74 -5.31 -4.40
C PRO A 109 16.78 -6.09 -3.46
N TYR A 110 15.55 -5.60 -3.26
CA TYR A 110 14.63 -6.15 -2.25
C TYR A 110 14.05 -7.50 -2.69
N ASN A 111 13.63 -7.61 -3.96
CA ASN A 111 13.07 -8.84 -4.57
C ASN A 111 11.94 -9.48 -3.73
N HIS A 112 11.12 -8.65 -3.07
CA HIS A 112 9.99 -9.13 -2.28
C HIS A 112 8.96 -9.79 -3.22
N HIS A 113 8.46 -10.94 -2.83
CA HIS A 113 7.42 -11.66 -3.56
C HIS A 113 6.03 -11.22 -3.08
N PHE A 114 5.12 -11.00 -4.00
CA PHE A 114 3.71 -10.73 -3.73
C PHE A 114 2.84 -11.70 -4.55
N PRO A 115 1.74 -12.22 -4.00
CA PRO A 115 1.26 -12.07 -2.63
C PRO A 115 2.23 -12.64 -1.59
N GLU A 116 2.13 -12.16 -0.36
CA GLU A 116 2.94 -12.67 0.75
C GLU A 116 2.43 -14.05 1.19
N ASP A 117 3.35 -14.89 1.61
CA ASP A 117 3.02 -16.15 2.30
C ASP A 117 2.69 -15.82 3.76
N VAL A 118 1.43 -16.03 4.14
CA VAL A 118 0.97 -15.74 5.50
C VAL A 118 1.41 -16.80 6.51
N ASP A 119 1.83 -17.97 6.07
CA ASP A 119 2.39 -18.99 6.96
C ASP A 119 3.73 -18.57 7.57
N ARG A 120 4.35 -17.52 7.02
CA ARG A 120 5.64 -16.99 7.48
C ARG A 120 5.68 -15.45 7.50
N PRO A 121 5.05 -14.82 8.49
CA PRO A 121 5.14 -13.39 8.65
C PRO A 121 6.60 -12.96 8.88
N GLY A 122 6.99 -11.83 8.29
CA GLY A 122 8.33 -11.27 8.47
C GLY A 122 8.66 -10.89 9.91
N SER A 123 7.64 -10.71 10.76
CA SER A 123 7.81 -10.51 12.21
C SER A 123 6.54 -10.93 12.94
N PRO A 124 6.64 -11.79 13.97
CA PRO A 124 5.50 -12.16 14.80
C PRO A 124 4.93 -10.97 15.62
N MET A 125 5.67 -9.88 15.76
CA MET A 125 5.19 -8.65 16.38
C MET A 125 4.42 -7.74 15.43
N VAL A 126 4.41 -8.03 14.13
CA VAL A 126 3.65 -7.27 13.11
C VAL A 126 2.89 -8.28 12.27
N TYR A 127 1.74 -8.70 12.79
CA TYR A 127 0.96 -9.78 12.20
C TYR A 127 -0.48 -9.77 12.70
N ASP A 128 -1.36 -10.43 11.97
CA ASP A 128 -2.78 -10.59 12.35
C ASP A 128 -3.01 -11.98 12.92
N TYR A 129 -3.51 -12.04 14.15
CA TYR A 129 -3.78 -13.28 14.87
C TYR A 129 -5.28 -13.54 15.05
N VAL A 130 -5.69 -14.79 14.95
CA VAL A 130 -7.03 -15.22 15.36
C VAL A 130 -6.95 -15.64 16.83
N CYS A 131 -7.73 -14.97 17.69
CA CYS A 131 -7.82 -15.27 19.11
C CYS A 131 -8.68 -16.52 19.38
N LYS A 132 -8.62 -17.06 20.63
CA LYS A 132 -9.39 -18.25 21.02
C LYS A 132 -10.91 -18.08 20.92
N ASP A 133 -11.40 -16.86 21.00
CA ASP A 133 -12.82 -16.50 20.83
C ASP A 133 -13.24 -16.30 19.35
N GLY A 134 -12.29 -16.46 18.43
CA GLY A 134 -12.51 -16.30 17.00
C GLY A 134 -12.40 -14.86 16.49
N GLU A 135 -12.12 -13.90 17.36
CA GLU A 135 -11.88 -12.51 16.98
C GLU A 135 -10.47 -12.31 16.42
N TRP A 136 -10.30 -11.28 15.60
CA TRP A 136 -9.02 -10.93 15.00
C TRP A 136 -8.28 -9.88 15.82
N LEU A 137 -6.99 -10.09 16.03
CA LEU A 137 -6.07 -9.13 16.64
C LEU A 137 -5.01 -8.72 15.62
N ALA A 138 -5.02 -7.45 15.21
CA ALA A 138 -3.92 -6.86 14.46
C ALA A 138 -2.83 -6.38 15.42
N LEU A 139 -1.67 -7.02 15.40
CA LEU A 139 -0.53 -6.64 16.22
C LEU A 139 0.45 -5.79 15.41
N VAL A 140 0.82 -4.62 15.94
CA VAL A 140 1.75 -3.68 15.29
C VAL A 140 2.84 -3.26 16.27
N GLY A 141 3.75 -4.17 16.55
CA GLY A 141 4.89 -3.99 17.46
C GLY A 141 6.17 -3.57 16.75
N ILE A 142 6.15 -2.50 15.96
CA ILE A 142 7.30 -2.02 15.19
C ILE A 142 8.46 -1.58 16.11
N GLY A 143 9.66 -2.06 15.82
CA GLY A 143 10.88 -1.76 16.57
C GLY A 143 11.15 -2.78 17.68
N TYR A 144 12.06 -3.70 17.40
CA TYR A 144 12.43 -4.80 18.27
C TYR A 144 12.82 -4.34 19.70
N GLU A 145 13.82 -3.47 19.83
CA GLU A 145 14.36 -3.06 21.13
C GLU A 145 13.31 -2.44 22.06
N LYS A 146 12.33 -1.78 21.48
CA LYS A 146 11.25 -1.12 22.26
C LYS A 146 10.14 -2.08 22.65
N ASN A 147 9.81 -3.02 21.78
CA ASN A 147 8.53 -3.74 21.87
C ASN A 147 8.68 -5.23 22.16
N PHE A 148 9.81 -5.88 21.87
CA PHE A 148 9.97 -7.32 22.07
C PHE A 148 9.76 -7.77 23.51
N SER A 149 10.38 -7.09 24.48
CA SER A 149 10.18 -7.43 25.90
C SER A 149 8.73 -7.22 26.35
N ARG A 150 8.03 -6.22 25.81
CA ARG A 150 6.60 -5.98 26.12
C ARG A 150 5.70 -7.05 25.51
N TYR A 151 6.02 -7.44 24.28
CA TYR A 151 5.35 -8.54 23.58
C TYR A 151 5.46 -9.85 24.36
N CYS A 152 6.68 -10.24 24.74
CA CYS A 152 6.89 -11.45 25.55
C CYS A 152 6.13 -11.41 26.88
N LYS A 153 6.17 -10.28 27.58
CA LYS A 153 5.43 -10.11 28.86
C LYS A 153 3.93 -10.19 28.69
N ALA A 154 3.39 -9.62 27.64
CA ALA A 154 1.96 -9.65 27.36
C ALA A 154 1.43 -11.08 27.09
N LEU A 155 2.29 -11.94 26.53
CA LEU A 155 1.96 -13.33 26.17
C LEU A 155 2.44 -14.36 27.20
N GLY A 156 3.02 -13.94 28.34
CA GLY A 156 3.58 -14.86 29.35
C GLY A 156 4.82 -15.63 28.88
N MET A 157 5.57 -15.03 27.96
CA MET A 157 6.77 -15.61 27.35
C MET A 157 8.06 -14.90 27.81
N GLU A 158 8.14 -14.50 29.08
CA GLU A 158 9.27 -13.72 29.60
C GLU A 158 10.63 -14.43 29.46
N LYS A 159 10.62 -15.75 29.41
CA LYS A 159 11.84 -16.57 29.24
C LYS A 159 12.50 -16.35 27.87
N GLU A 160 11.72 -15.95 26.89
CA GLU A 160 12.17 -15.76 25.50
C GLU A 160 12.88 -14.41 25.29
N ILE A 161 12.79 -13.51 26.27
CA ILE A 161 13.46 -12.19 26.19
C ILE A 161 14.96 -12.32 26.01
N ASP A 162 15.57 -13.30 26.69
CA ASP A 162 17.01 -13.54 26.65
C ASP A 162 17.42 -14.71 25.75
N ASP A 163 16.47 -15.28 24.96
CA ASP A 163 16.76 -16.42 24.07
C ASP A 163 17.64 -15.97 22.89
N PRO A 164 18.76 -16.69 22.62
CA PRO A 164 19.64 -16.35 21.50
C PRO A 164 18.98 -16.30 20.13
N ARG A 165 17.86 -17.01 19.93
CA ARG A 165 17.08 -17.03 18.69
C ARG A 165 16.26 -15.77 18.50
N CYS A 166 16.12 -14.95 19.52
CA CYS A 166 15.24 -13.79 19.57
C CYS A 166 15.98 -12.47 19.82
N GLN A 167 17.31 -12.39 19.62
CA GLN A 167 18.13 -11.26 20.08
C GLN A 167 18.04 -9.98 19.24
N ASN A 168 17.50 -10.04 18.04
CA ASN A 168 17.30 -8.88 17.18
C ASN A 168 16.21 -9.15 16.15
N GLU A 169 15.80 -8.11 15.45
CA GLU A 169 14.72 -8.18 14.47
C GLU A 169 14.99 -9.21 13.36
N LYS A 170 16.22 -9.36 12.92
CA LYS A 170 16.60 -10.33 11.89
C LYS A 170 16.50 -11.77 12.39
N THR A 171 17.08 -12.07 13.56
CA THR A 171 17.00 -13.42 14.13
C THR A 171 15.56 -13.80 14.48
N LEU A 172 14.76 -12.83 14.88
CA LEU A 172 13.32 -13.02 15.13
C LEU A 172 12.56 -13.35 13.85
N ALA A 173 12.83 -12.64 12.76
CA ALA A 173 12.20 -12.87 11.45
C ALA A 173 12.62 -14.21 10.82
N ASP A 174 13.88 -14.64 11.05
CA ASP A 174 14.43 -15.90 10.54
C ASP A 174 13.99 -17.12 11.37
N SER A 175 13.29 -16.92 12.51
CA SER A 175 12.93 -17.97 13.46
C SER A 175 11.45 -18.24 13.50
N ASP A 176 11.03 -19.42 13.08
CA ASP A 176 9.65 -19.92 13.25
C ASP A 176 9.31 -20.12 14.76
N TYR A 177 10.30 -20.14 15.63
CA TYR A 177 10.16 -20.47 17.05
C TYR A 177 9.22 -19.53 17.81
N ILE A 178 9.41 -18.23 17.71
CA ILE A 178 8.56 -17.26 18.42
C ILE A 178 7.17 -17.23 17.82
N TYR A 179 7.04 -17.37 16.50
CA TYR A 179 5.75 -17.48 15.84
C TYR A 179 4.97 -18.71 16.36
N ASP A 180 5.61 -19.87 16.36
CA ASP A 180 5.02 -21.12 16.87
C ASP A 180 4.61 -21.03 18.34
N LEU A 181 5.39 -20.32 19.18
CA LEU A 181 5.02 -20.07 20.56
C LEU A 181 3.81 -19.17 20.67
N THR A 182 3.76 -18.08 19.90
CA THR A 182 2.65 -17.13 19.90
C THR A 182 1.35 -17.80 19.51
N MET A 183 1.39 -18.69 18.51
CA MET A 183 0.21 -19.44 18.06
C MET A 183 -0.32 -20.45 19.09
N LYS A 184 0.44 -20.73 20.16
CA LYS A 184 0.02 -21.65 21.23
C LYS A 184 -0.59 -20.95 22.44
N VAL A 185 -0.44 -19.66 22.56
CA VAL A 185 -0.98 -18.83 23.64
C VAL A 185 -2.42 -18.39 23.34
#